data_a80ce120b13773d27e2b6a99588ed62f
#
_entry.id   a80ce120b13773d27e2b6a99588ed62f
#
_cell.length_a   1.000
_cell.length_b   1.000
_cell.length_c   1.000
_cell.angle_alpha   90.00
_cell.angle_beta   90.00
_cell.angle_gamma   90.00
#
_symmetry.space_group_name_H-M   'P 1'
#
loop_
_entity.id
_entity.type
_entity.pdbx_description
1 polymer ?
#
loop_
_entity_poly.entity_id
_entity_poly.type
_entity_poly.pdbx_seq_one_letter_code
_entity_poly.pdbx_strand_id
1 'polypeptide(L)'
;MQKRENLLYVGIDLHKESHTAVMVNCWNEKLEVVVIENKPSEFKKLAEKVNKKSNHLGLEPIYGLENAYGYGRSLAVWLIEKGYIVKYINPALAYDHRKSAPMLRKNDEHDAYCVATVLINQLHTLPDAMRDPVKILE
;
A
#
# COMPACT_ATOMS: atom_id res chain seq x y z
N MET A 1 -11.10 17.09 0.07
CA MET A 1 -10.47 16.05 0.90
C MET A 1 -11.28 14.77 0.82
N GLN A 2 -10.62 13.65 0.60
CA GLN A 2 -11.30 12.36 0.51
C GLN A 2 -11.77 11.93 1.90
N LYS A 3 -12.99 11.42 1.98
CA LYS A 3 -13.50 10.86 3.23
C LYS A 3 -13.01 9.41 3.37
N ARG A 4 -12.69 9.00 4.60
CA ARG A 4 -12.19 7.67 4.86
C ARG A 4 -13.08 6.56 4.31
N GLU A 5 -14.38 6.67 4.48
CA GLU A 5 -15.33 5.67 4.04
C GLU A 5 -15.46 5.58 2.51
N ASN A 6 -14.89 6.54 1.78
CA ASN A 6 -14.93 6.55 0.31
C ASN A 6 -13.67 5.96 -0.32
N LEU A 7 -12.75 5.45 0.47
CA LEU A 7 -11.47 4.94 0.00
C LEU A 7 -11.35 3.43 0.11
N LEU A 8 -10.66 2.84 -0.88
CA LEU A 8 -10.19 1.48 -0.83
C LEU A 8 -8.70 1.54 -0.50
N TYR A 9 -8.32 1.00 0.65
CA TYR A 9 -6.95 1.09 1.15
C TYR A 9 -6.16 -0.13 0.69
N VAL A 10 -5.05 0.11 0.01
CA VAL A 10 -4.19 -0.95 -0.51
C VAL A 10 -2.85 -0.86 0.20
N GLY A 11 -2.60 -1.77 1.13
CA GLY A 11 -1.32 -1.86 1.83
C GLY A 11 -0.43 -2.84 1.10
N ILE A 12 0.81 -2.47 0.85
CA ILE A 12 1.73 -3.30 0.07
C ILE A 12 3.00 -3.57 0.86
N ASP A 13 3.30 -4.86 1.04
CA ASP A 13 4.54 -5.34 1.60
C ASP A 13 5.50 -5.61 0.45
N LEU A 14 6.65 -4.95 0.47
CA LEU A 14 7.57 -4.88 -0.65
C LEU A 14 8.81 -5.72 -0.40
N HIS A 15 9.09 -6.62 -1.35
CA HIS A 15 10.29 -7.45 -1.35
C HIS A 15 11.02 -7.29 -2.67
N LYS A 16 12.24 -7.81 -2.71
CA LYS A 16 13.09 -7.64 -3.90
C LYS A 16 12.46 -8.20 -5.16
N GLU A 17 11.86 -9.38 -5.09
CA GLU A 17 11.36 -10.09 -6.26
C GLU A 17 9.84 -10.10 -6.38
N SER A 18 9.13 -9.88 -5.29
CA SER A 18 7.68 -9.92 -5.29
C SER A 18 7.09 -8.94 -4.28
N HIS A 19 5.85 -8.56 -4.51
CA HIS A 19 5.12 -7.68 -3.59
C HIS A 19 3.78 -8.32 -3.27
N THR A 20 3.33 -8.14 -2.02
CA THR A 20 2.02 -8.61 -1.58
C THR A 20 1.15 -7.41 -1.24
N ALA A 21 -0.01 -7.32 -1.87
CA ALA A 21 -0.97 -6.24 -1.65
C ALA A 21 -2.21 -6.79 -0.95
N VAL A 22 -2.67 -6.08 0.08
CA VAL A 22 -3.92 -6.38 0.77
C VAL A 22 -4.84 -5.19 0.63
N MET A 23 -6.06 -5.44 0.15
CA MET A 23 -7.08 -4.40 0.01
C MET A 23 -8.01 -4.47 1.20
N VAL A 24 -8.25 -3.33 1.84
CA VAL A 24 -9.18 -3.23 2.97
C VAL A 24 -10.10 -2.03 2.81
N ASN A 25 -11.25 -2.07 3.47
CA ASN A 25 -12.16 -0.93 3.53
C ASN A 25 -11.85 -0.08 4.78
N CYS A 26 -12.62 0.97 5.01
CA CYS A 26 -12.41 1.88 6.14
C CYS A 26 -12.58 1.19 7.50
N TRP A 27 -13.24 0.02 7.53
CA TRP A 27 -13.42 -0.77 8.75
C TRP A 27 -12.29 -1.78 8.94
N ASN A 28 -11.24 -1.68 8.14
CA ASN A 28 -10.08 -2.56 8.17
C ASN A 28 -10.42 -4.03 7.89
N GLU A 29 -11.49 -4.24 7.15
CA GLU A 29 -11.88 -5.59 6.72
C GLU A 29 -11.09 -5.97 5.48
N LYS A 30 -10.45 -7.14 5.52
CA LYS A 30 -9.67 -7.65 4.40
C LYS A 30 -10.60 -8.10 3.27
N LEU A 31 -10.47 -7.47 2.12
CA LEU A 31 -11.33 -7.73 0.97
C LEU A 31 -10.69 -8.62 -0.07
N GLU A 32 -9.41 -8.43 -0.32
CA GLU A 32 -8.69 -9.21 -1.34
C GLU A 32 -7.19 -9.15 -1.10
N VAL A 33 -6.48 -10.20 -1.49
CA VAL A 33 -5.02 -10.28 -1.43
C VAL A 33 -4.50 -10.55 -2.83
N VAL A 34 -3.47 -9.81 -3.25
CA VAL A 34 -2.87 -9.96 -4.57
C VAL A 34 -1.35 -10.05 -4.39
N VAL A 35 -0.75 -11.07 -5.00
CA VAL A 35 0.71 -11.21 -5.03
C VAL A 35 1.17 -10.98 -6.45
N ILE A 36 2.16 -10.12 -6.63
CA ILE A 36 2.72 -9.81 -7.94
C ILE A 36 4.24 -9.94 -7.91
N GLU A 37 4.83 -10.16 -9.07
CA GLU A 37 6.28 -10.05 -9.22
C GLU A 37 6.66 -8.58 -9.35
N ASN A 38 7.90 -8.26 -9.00
CA ASN A 38 8.40 -6.87 -9.06
C ASN A 38 8.84 -6.52 -10.47
N LYS A 39 7.88 -6.32 -11.36
CA LYS A 39 8.13 -5.90 -12.74
C LYS A 39 6.91 -5.16 -13.31
N PRO A 40 7.11 -4.23 -14.26
CA PRO A 40 6.04 -3.35 -14.77
C PRO A 40 4.80 -4.07 -15.31
N SER A 41 4.96 -5.20 -15.98
CA SER A 41 3.80 -5.96 -16.48
C SER A 41 2.91 -6.45 -15.35
N GLU A 42 3.49 -6.75 -14.19
CA GLU A 42 2.74 -7.18 -13.01
C GLU A 42 2.11 -6.00 -12.28
N PHE A 43 2.74 -4.82 -12.33
CA PHE A 43 2.16 -3.61 -11.74
C PHE A 43 0.82 -3.27 -12.40
N LYS A 44 0.75 -3.43 -13.71
CA LYS A 44 -0.49 -3.23 -14.46
C LYS A 44 -1.57 -4.20 -13.99
N LYS A 45 -1.24 -5.46 -13.76
CA LYS A 45 -2.18 -6.46 -13.26
C LYS A 45 -2.72 -6.09 -11.88
N LEU A 46 -1.84 -5.61 -11.01
CA LEU A 46 -2.25 -5.15 -9.68
C LEU A 46 -3.24 -4.00 -9.80
N ALA A 47 -2.90 -2.97 -10.59
CA ALA A 47 -3.76 -1.81 -10.76
C ALA A 47 -5.12 -2.19 -11.34
N GLU A 48 -5.15 -3.12 -12.28
CA GLU A 48 -6.42 -3.60 -12.87
C GLU A 48 -7.30 -4.28 -11.82
N LYS A 49 -6.71 -5.12 -10.97
CA LYS A 49 -7.45 -5.79 -9.90
C LYS A 49 -7.97 -4.80 -8.86
N VAL A 50 -7.12 -3.82 -8.48
CA VAL A 50 -7.52 -2.78 -7.55
C VAL A 50 -8.66 -1.94 -8.13
N ASN A 51 -8.54 -1.53 -9.40
CA ASN A 51 -9.57 -0.73 -10.05
C ASN A 51 -10.89 -1.49 -10.18
N LYS A 52 -10.83 -2.78 -10.47
CA LYS A 52 -12.03 -3.61 -10.56
C LYS A 52 -12.74 -3.65 -9.21
N LYS A 53 -12.02 -3.85 -8.12
CA LYS A 53 -12.59 -3.86 -6.78
C LYS A 53 -13.12 -2.48 -6.40
N SER A 54 -12.36 -1.44 -6.70
CA SER A 54 -12.70 -0.05 -6.46
C SER A 54 -14.01 0.33 -7.16
N ASN A 55 -14.14 -0.02 -8.43
CA ASN A 55 -15.35 0.27 -9.22
C ASN A 55 -16.55 -0.52 -8.69
N HIS A 56 -16.34 -1.77 -8.32
CA HIS A 56 -17.42 -2.62 -7.78
C HIS A 56 -17.99 -2.05 -6.48
N LEU A 57 -17.12 -1.50 -5.63
CA LEU A 57 -17.50 -0.99 -4.32
C LEU A 57 -17.80 0.51 -4.30
N GLY A 58 -17.56 1.21 -5.40
CA GLY A 58 -17.73 2.66 -5.46
C GLY A 58 -16.73 3.42 -4.61
N LEU A 59 -15.52 2.86 -4.45
CA LEU A 59 -14.46 3.46 -3.64
C LEU A 59 -13.31 3.94 -4.53
N GLU A 60 -12.54 4.91 -4.03
CA GLU A 60 -11.35 5.37 -4.72
C GLU A 60 -10.11 4.72 -4.11
N PRO A 61 -9.20 4.16 -4.91
CA PRO A 61 -8.04 3.47 -4.36
C PRO A 61 -6.99 4.44 -3.84
N ILE A 62 -6.38 4.10 -2.70
CA ILE A 62 -5.22 4.78 -2.16
C ILE A 62 -4.20 3.71 -1.75
N TYR A 63 -2.94 3.92 -2.17
CA TYR A 63 -1.88 2.95 -1.96
C TYR A 63 -0.96 3.40 -0.82
N GLY A 64 -0.61 2.46 0.04
CA GLY A 64 0.40 2.68 1.07
C GLY A 64 1.54 1.70 0.85
N LEU A 65 2.75 2.22 0.71
CA LEU A 65 3.94 1.42 0.44
C LEU A 65 4.96 1.63 1.56
N GLU A 66 5.26 0.57 2.29
CA GLU A 66 6.38 0.55 3.21
C GLU A 66 7.65 0.43 2.36
N ASN A 67 8.67 1.20 2.71
CA ASN A 67 9.95 1.16 2.00
C ASN A 67 9.81 1.50 0.49
N ALA A 68 9.02 2.54 0.19
CA ALA A 68 8.73 2.96 -1.18
C ALA A 68 9.96 3.45 -1.94
N TYR A 69 11.06 3.75 -1.24
CA TYR A 69 12.31 4.22 -1.85
C TYR A 69 13.37 3.12 -1.97
N GLY A 70 13.05 1.93 -1.48
CA GLY A 70 13.88 0.73 -1.63
C GLY A 70 13.33 -0.18 -2.70
N TYR A 71 12.98 -1.40 -2.31
CA TYR A 71 12.45 -2.41 -3.25
C TYR A 71 11.14 -1.99 -3.93
N GLY A 72 10.39 -1.09 -3.32
CA GLY A 72 9.13 -0.60 -3.87
C GLY A 72 9.24 0.59 -4.80
N ARG A 73 10.45 1.10 -5.05
CA ARG A 73 10.63 2.31 -5.84
C ARG A 73 10.00 2.21 -7.23
N SER A 74 10.24 1.11 -7.93
CA SER A 74 9.71 0.93 -9.29
C SER A 74 8.19 0.96 -9.30
N LEU A 75 7.57 0.26 -8.35
CA LEU A 75 6.11 0.25 -8.23
C LEU A 75 5.59 1.64 -7.85
N ALA A 76 6.24 2.30 -6.89
CA ALA A 76 5.82 3.62 -6.45
C ALA A 76 5.84 4.63 -7.61
N VAL A 77 6.93 4.65 -8.36
CA VAL A 77 7.06 5.56 -9.51
C VAL A 77 5.99 5.24 -10.56
N TRP A 78 5.78 3.96 -10.85
CA TRP A 78 4.78 3.54 -11.82
C TRP A 78 3.37 4.01 -11.41
N LEU A 79 3.01 3.81 -10.14
CA LEU A 79 1.70 4.23 -9.63
C LEU A 79 1.53 5.75 -9.67
N ILE A 80 2.56 6.49 -9.26
CA ILE A 80 2.53 7.96 -9.26
C ILE A 80 2.35 8.47 -10.69
N GLU A 81 3.07 7.90 -11.64
CA GLU A 81 2.97 8.31 -13.05
C GLU A 81 1.61 8.01 -13.66
N LYS A 82 0.90 7.01 -13.14
CA LYS A 82 -0.45 6.70 -13.57
C LYS A 82 -1.52 7.55 -12.88
N GLY A 83 -1.11 8.44 -11.98
CA GLY A 83 -2.03 9.35 -11.31
C GLY A 83 -2.65 8.82 -10.02
N TYR A 84 -2.18 7.69 -9.50
CA TYR A 84 -2.70 7.14 -8.25
C TYR A 84 -2.12 7.85 -7.04
N ILE A 85 -2.88 7.89 -5.95
CA ILE A 85 -2.42 8.43 -4.68
C ILE A 85 -1.58 7.36 -3.99
N VAL A 86 -0.32 7.67 -3.69
CA VAL A 86 0.60 6.76 -3.03
C VAL A 86 1.16 7.42 -1.79
N LYS A 87 0.96 6.80 -0.63
CA LYS A 87 1.48 7.30 0.64
C LYS A 87 2.73 6.51 1.02
N TYR A 88 3.72 7.23 1.54
CA TYR A 88 4.92 6.60 2.07
C TYR A 88 4.64 6.17 3.51
N ILE A 89 4.88 4.89 3.81
CA ILE A 89 4.73 4.32 5.15
C ILE A 89 6.12 4.07 5.72
N ASN A 90 6.43 4.72 6.83
CA ASN A 90 7.69 4.48 7.53
C ASN A 90 7.68 3.06 8.09
N PRO A 91 8.72 2.25 7.83
CA PRO A 91 8.79 0.87 8.32
C PRO A 91 8.59 0.74 9.84
N ALA A 92 9.00 1.72 10.62
CA ALA A 92 8.83 1.69 12.07
C ALA A 92 7.36 1.64 12.49
N LEU A 93 6.48 2.34 11.78
CA LEU A 93 5.04 2.35 12.08
C LEU A 93 4.42 0.98 11.84
N ALA A 94 4.74 0.36 10.72
CA ALA A 94 4.24 -0.98 10.41
C ALA A 94 4.83 -2.03 11.35
N TYR A 95 6.10 -1.85 11.73
CA TYR A 95 6.76 -2.74 12.69
C TYR A 95 6.02 -2.74 14.03
N ASP A 96 5.62 -1.57 14.53
CA ASP A 96 4.91 -1.47 15.80
C ASP A 96 3.58 -2.24 15.74
N HIS A 97 2.86 -2.16 14.63
CA HIS A 97 1.64 -2.92 14.43
C HIS A 97 1.88 -4.43 14.42
N ARG A 98 2.94 -4.86 13.72
CA ARG A 98 3.30 -6.27 13.66
C ARG A 98 3.68 -6.80 15.03
N LYS A 99 4.42 -6.00 15.81
CA LYS A 99 4.87 -6.38 17.13
C LYS A 99 3.73 -6.53 18.12
N SER A 100 2.71 -5.69 18.01
CA SER A 100 1.55 -5.72 18.91
C SER A 100 0.56 -6.84 18.58
N ALA A 101 0.62 -7.40 17.38
CA ALA A 101 -0.27 -8.48 16.96
C ALA A 101 0.19 -9.81 17.58
N PRO A 102 -0.73 -10.64 18.07
CA PRO A 102 -0.36 -11.93 18.67
C PRO A 102 -0.05 -12.99 17.62
N MET A 103 0.73 -12.63 16.62
CA MET A 103 1.10 -13.52 15.53
C MET A 103 2.42 -14.19 15.83
N LEU A 104 2.45 -15.51 15.74
CA LEU A 104 3.65 -16.29 15.93
C LEU A 104 4.43 -16.46 14.64
N ARG A 105 3.81 -16.21 13.50
CA ARG A 105 4.44 -16.33 12.20
C ARG A 105 4.43 -15.02 11.47
N LYS A 106 5.59 -14.67 10.94
CA LYS A 106 5.71 -13.57 10.00
C LYS A 106 5.30 -14.10 8.62
N ASN A 107 4.38 -13.39 7.95
CA ASN A 107 4.04 -13.70 6.57
C ASN A 107 3.71 -12.41 5.83
N ASP A 108 3.83 -12.46 4.51
CA ASP A 108 3.73 -11.28 3.66
C ASP A 108 2.31 -10.69 3.67
N GLU A 109 1.31 -11.54 3.75
CA GLU A 109 -0.09 -11.08 3.82
C GLU A 109 -0.34 -10.30 5.10
N HIS A 110 0.12 -10.82 6.24
CA HIS A 110 -0.02 -10.14 7.52
C HIS A 110 0.73 -8.81 7.51
N ASP A 111 1.94 -8.80 6.98
CA ASP A 111 2.75 -7.58 6.89
C ASP A 111 2.05 -6.53 6.02
N ALA A 112 1.51 -6.93 4.88
CA ALA A 112 0.77 -6.03 4.00
C ALA A 112 -0.50 -5.51 4.68
N TYR A 113 -1.18 -6.35 5.44
CA TYR A 113 -2.35 -5.95 6.21
C TYR A 113 -1.98 -4.88 7.25
N CYS A 114 -0.83 -5.04 7.91
CA CYS A 114 -0.33 -4.04 8.86
C CYS A 114 -0.06 -2.70 8.18
N VAL A 115 0.49 -2.72 6.97
CA VAL A 115 0.70 -1.50 6.18
C VAL A 115 -0.64 -0.81 5.90
N ALA A 116 -1.67 -1.59 5.51
CA ALA A 116 -3.00 -1.05 5.27
C ALA A 116 -3.60 -0.45 6.54
N THR A 117 -3.38 -1.07 7.69
CA THR A 117 -3.85 -0.57 8.98
C THR A 117 -3.23 0.78 9.32
N VAL A 118 -1.93 0.93 9.09
CA VAL A 118 -1.26 2.23 9.28
C VAL A 118 -1.85 3.27 8.34
N LEU A 119 -2.08 2.88 7.09
CA LEU A 119 -2.65 3.79 6.09
C LEU A 119 -4.01 4.34 6.53
N ILE A 120 -4.88 3.49 7.06
CA ILE A 120 -6.19 3.93 7.57
C ILE A 120 -6.04 4.84 8.78
N ASN A 121 -5.24 4.42 9.75
CA ASN A 121 -5.16 5.10 11.04
C ASN A 121 -4.46 6.44 10.97
N GLN A 122 -3.52 6.60 10.05
CA GLN A 122 -2.67 7.78 9.99
C GLN A 122 -2.74 8.50 8.65
N LEU A 123 -3.84 8.32 7.92
CA LEU A 123 -3.99 8.84 6.56
C LEU A 123 -3.61 10.33 6.43
N HIS A 124 -4.07 11.16 7.36
CA HIS A 124 -3.88 12.61 7.28
C HIS A 124 -2.47 13.08 7.66
N THR A 125 -1.67 12.21 8.26
CA THR A 125 -0.31 12.56 8.68
C THR A 125 0.77 11.92 7.81
N LEU A 126 0.39 10.98 6.93
CA LEU A 126 1.35 10.30 6.08
C LEU A 126 1.76 11.18 4.88
N PRO A 127 3.06 11.24 4.56
CA PRO A 127 3.51 11.98 3.39
C PRO A 127 3.21 11.20 2.12
N ASP A 128 3.02 11.93 1.02
CA ASP A 128 2.94 11.32 -0.29
C ASP A 128 4.31 10.77 -0.69
N ALA A 129 4.32 9.62 -1.36
CA ALA A 129 5.54 9.08 -1.94
C ALA A 129 5.94 9.94 -3.12
N MET A 130 7.25 10.14 -3.31
CA MET A 130 7.78 10.99 -4.35
C MET A 130 8.59 10.18 -5.35
N ARG A 131 8.60 10.64 -6.60
CA ARG A 131 9.36 9.97 -7.66
C ARG A 131 10.86 9.99 -7.37
N ASP A 132 11.34 11.08 -6.78
CA ASP A 132 12.76 11.27 -6.49
C ASP A 132 12.93 11.51 -4.98
N PRO A 133 13.46 10.51 -4.26
CA PRO A 133 13.63 10.65 -2.81
C PRO A 133 14.61 11.75 -2.42
N VAL A 134 15.51 12.17 -3.30
CA VAL A 134 16.45 13.25 -3.01
C VAL A 134 15.71 14.55 -2.70
N LYS A 135 14.58 14.78 -3.34
CA LYS A 135 13.79 16.00 -3.12
C LYS A 135 13.18 16.06 -1.72
N ILE A 136 13.06 14.94 -1.03
CA ILE A 136 12.53 14.91 0.32
C ILE A 136 13.53 15.51 1.31
N LEU A 137 14.83 15.42 0.98
CA LEU A 137 15.90 15.91 1.84
C LEU A 137 16.19 17.38 1.64
N GLU A 138 15.64 18.00 0.62
CA GLU A 138 15.76 19.42 0.36
C GLU A 138 14.69 20.16 1.18
#